data_7c51cf2d239c2478606aa9748c6f4e07
#
_entry.id   7c51cf2d239c2478606aa9748c6f4e07
#
_cell.length_a   1.000
_cell.length_b   1.000
_cell.length_c   1.000
_cell.angle_alpha   90.00
_cell.angle_beta   90.00
_cell.angle_gamma   90.00
#
_symmetry.space_group_name_H-M   'P 1'
#
loop_
_entity.id
_entity.type
_entity.pdbx_description
1 polymer ?
#
loop_
_entity_poly.entity_id
_entity_poly.type
_entity_poly.pdbx_seq_one_letter_code
_entity_poly.pdbx_strand_id
1 'polypeptide(L)'
;MFLWRRRIVKKIDINTKNVVNFTNNTFSCIGTGRMDLALHKEYLDQLALVQKEIGFDYIRGHGLFCKDMAIYQEREEADGSIVEEYNFTYLDQVMDAYRDLNLKPFIELGFMPEKMASGEETVFYWKGNITSPADYDKWTRLVQNTLRHLIRRYGEEEVLTWPIEVWNEPNLAVFWKNADKAEYFHLYEVSVKAVKEVNASLRVGGPAICGVDDVAWLTDFLEFVKEKKLPLDFVTRHHYTSEVPEKCGHYSYVALHQPEEAFEVLEKSREIVDNYEEFAGKEIHITEFNTSYVPNAPVHDTCYNAAYVAHMLSRLGDCHASYSYWTFGDVFEEWGVPFTPFHGGFGLVANGCIPKPTFWTFAFYKGLDGVCMHRSEEMLVVKREDGSYYGVVWNPDNDGNGGTLELDINIDMVENGKYCAVTRLVDETHGNPLKVWHDLGEPANPTRGENALLREAAHPFVATRQVEAAEGRLTLPVTLEKNGILAFELRPVECSQDAGYDYEKVLSQKVTSR
;
A
#
# COMPACT_ATOMS: atom_id res chain seq x y z
N MET A 1 -4.47 -46.81 -2.27
CA MET A 1 -4.31 -46.61 -3.70
C MET A 1 -4.01 -45.14 -3.94
N PHE A 2 -2.71 -44.78 -3.91
CA PHE A 2 -2.28 -43.42 -4.16
C PHE A 2 -2.46 -43.13 -5.64
N LEU A 3 -3.49 -42.35 -5.99
CA LEU A 3 -3.63 -41.79 -7.32
C LEU A 3 -2.52 -40.76 -7.50
N TRP A 4 -1.50 -41.10 -8.27
CA TRP A 4 -0.56 -40.14 -8.84
C TRP A 4 -1.36 -39.20 -9.73
N ARG A 5 -1.80 -38.02 -9.19
CA ARG A 5 -2.21 -36.91 -10.07
C ARG A 5 -0.97 -36.58 -10.91
N ARG A 6 -1.04 -36.77 -12.23
CA ARG A 6 0.00 -36.24 -13.11
C ARG A 6 0.10 -34.75 -12.84
N ARG A 7 1.25 -34.32 -12.36
CA ARG A 7 1.56 -32.90 -12.27
C ARG A 7 1.48 -32.30 -13.66
N ILE A 8 0.65 -31.29 -13.84
CA ILE A 8 0.48 -30.60 -15.13
C ILE A 8 1.38 -29.39 -15.07
N VAL A 9 2.50 -29.44 -15.79
CA VAL A 9 3.38 -28.27 -15.97
C VAL A 9 2.75 -27.36 -17.02
N LYS A 10 2.41 -26.14 -16.62
CA LYS A 10 1.91 -25.09 -17.52
C LYS A 10 3.08 -24.46 -18.26
N LYS A 11 3.06 -24.44 -19.58
CA LYS A 11 4.08 -23.79 -20.41
C LYS A 11 3.65 -22.36 -20.72
N ILE A 12 4.53 -21.42 -20.45
CA ILE A 12 4.34 -20.00 -20.74
C ILE A 12 5.40 -19.58 -21.74
N ASP A 13 5.00 -19.31 -22.97
CA ASP A 13 5.89 -18.85 -24.03
C ASP A 13 5.83 -17.32 -24.14
N ILE A 14 6.96 -16.66 -23.91
CA ILE A 14 7.10 -15.20 -23.87
C ILE A 14 8.04 -14.76 -25.00
N ASN A 15 7.55 -13.91 -25.89
CA ASN A 15 8.39 -13.32 -26.93
C ASN A 15 8.93 -11.97 -26.43
N THR A 16 10.26 -11.79 -26.46
CA THR A 16 10.92 -10.55 -26.01
C THR A 16 10.59 -9.31 -26.84
N LYS A 17 9.91 -9.46 -27.97
CA LYS A 17 9.39 -8.37 -28.79
C LYS A 17 7.96 -7.95 -28.42
N ASN A 18 7.28 -8.74 -27.62
CA ASN A 18 5.95 -8.37 -27.16
C ASN A 18 6.05 -7.16 -26.21
N VAL A 19 5.08 -6.29 -26.34
CA VAL A 19 4.85 -5.19 -25.40
C VAL A 19 3.42 -5.34 -24.89
N VAL A 20 3.29 -5.57 -23.60
CA VAL A 20 2.00 -5.70 -22.91
C VAL A 20 1.81 -4.44 -22.07
N ASN A 21 0.59 -3.88 -22.08
CA ASN A 21 0.30 -2.74 -21.23
C ASN A 21 0.36 -3.15 -19.74
N PHE A 22 1.20 -2.48 -19.00
CA PHE A 22 1.32 -2.60 -17.56
C PHE A 22 1.84 -1.28 -16.99
N THR A 23 1.08 -0.69 -16.09
CA THR A 23 1.48 0.53 -15.39
C THR A 23 1.75 0.20 -13.94
N ASN A 24 3.02 0.32 -13.54
CA ASN A 24 3.44 0.03 -12.17
C ASN A 24 3.40 1.29 -11.30
N ASN A 25 2.22 1.62 -10.78
CA ASN A 25 2.00 2.73 -9.85
C ASN A 25 2.07 2.27 -8.37
N THR A 26 2.64 1.08 -8.11
CA THR A 26 2.69 0.43 -6.78
C THR A 26 3.37 1.31 -5.73
N PHE A 27 4.29 2.18 -6.13
CA PHE A 27 5.10 3.00 -5.22
C PHE A 27 4.61 4.44 -5.10
N SER A 28 3.52 4.78 -5.78
CA SER A 28 3.04 6.17 -5.79
C SER A 28 2.57 6.63 -4.42
N CYS A 29 1.91 5.77 -3.63
CA CYS A 29 1.42 6.15 -2.30
C CYS A 29 1.34 4.95 -1.36
N ILE A 30 1.53 5.20 -0.06
CA ILE A 30 1.33 4.24 1.03
C ILE A 30 0.42 4.85 2.09
N GLY A 31 -0.42 4.02 2.73
CA GLY A 31 -1.27 4.43 3.85
C GLY A 31 -0.56 4.39 5.19
N THR A 32 -1.01 5.22 6.10
CA THR A 32 -0.70 5.17 7.53
C THR A 32 -1.95 5.46 8.36
N GLY A 33 -1.92 5.13 9.65
CA GLY A 33 -2.96 5.56 10.58
C GLY A 33 -2.91 7.07 10.86
N ARG A 34 -3.24 7.50 12.08
CA ARG A 34 -3.22 8.91 12.45
C ARG A 34 -1.81 9.52 12.39
N MET A 35 -1.72 10.78 12.00
CA MET A 35 -0.43 11.42 11.68
C MET A 35 0.48 11.63 12.87
N ASP A 36 -0.05 11.85 14.09
CA ASP A 36 0.75 12.03 15.30
C ASP A 36 1.54 10.77 15.71
N LEU A 37 1.18 9.58 15.20
CA LEU A 37 2.00 8.37 15.38
C LEU A 37 3.41 8.52 14.79
N ALA A 38 3.61 9.42 13.83
CA ALA A 38 4.94 9.75 13.31
C ALA A 38 5.85 10.48 14.33
N LEU A 39 5.34 10.85 15.50
CA LEU A 39 6.14 11.31 16.64
C LEU A 39 6.73 10.14 17.45
N HIS A 40 6.31 8.89 17.18
CA HIS A 40 6.79 7.70 17.87
C HIS A 40 8.01 7.10 17.15
N LYS A 41 9.01 6.72 17.93
CA LYS A 41 10.25 6.16 17.39
C LYS A 41 10.02 4.89 16.54
N GLU A 42 9.24 3.94 17.04
CA GLU A 42 9.02 2.68 16.30
C GLU A 42 8.28 2.89 14.99
N TYR A 43 7.36 3.83 14.91
CA TYR A 43 6.73 4.22 13.66
C TYR A 43 7.78 4.66 12.62
N LEU A 44 8.70 5.54 13.02
CA LEU A 44 9.76 6.02 12.13
C LEU A 44 10.77 4.92 11.77
N ASP A 45 11.09 4.01 12.69
CA ASP A 45 11.95 2.87 12.41
C ASP A 45 11.31 1.92 11.36
N GLN A 46 10.00 1.64 11.48
CA GLN A 46 9.24 0.84 10.51
C GLN A 46 9.15 1.56 9.15
N LEU A 47 8.85 2.86 9.15
CA LEU A 47 8.75 3.64 7.91
C LEU A 47 10.10 3.75 7.20
N ALA A 48 11.19 3.92 7.94
CA ALA A 48 12.55 3.93 7.38
C ALA A 48 12.91 2.58 6.72
N LEU A 49 12.48 1.45 7.32
CA LEU A 49 12.65 0.13 6.73
C LEU A 49 11.89 0.00 5.40
N VAL A 50 10.62 0.44 5.38
CA VAL A 50 9.79 0.44 4.17
C VAL A 50 10.41 1.31 3.08
N GLN A 51 10.84 2.52 3.41
CA GLN A 51 11.44 3.43 2.44
C GLN A 51 12.78 2.93 1.89
N LYS A 52 13.59 2.27 2.70
CA LYS A 52 14.85 1.70 2.27
C LYS A 52 14.67 0.55 1.26
N GLU A 53 13.77 -0.38 1.54
CA GLU A 53 13.63 -1.62 0.75
C GLU A 53 12.62 -1.45 -0.42
N ILE A 54 11.55 -0.69 -0.21
CA ILE A 54 10.47 -0.47 -1.18
C ILE A 54 10.57 0.94 -1.78
N GLY A 55 10.36 1.99 -0.99
CA GLY A 55 10.45 3.39 -1.41
C GLY A 55 9.19 3.89 -2.09
N PHE A 56 8.30 4.51 -1.31
CA PHE A 56 7.08 5.16 -1.81
C PHE A 56 7.32 6.66 -2.03
N ASP A 57 6.51 7.28 -2.91
CA ASP A 57 6.58 8.72 -3.19
C ASP A 57 5.75 9.53 -2.20
N TYR A 58 4.53 9.04 -1.86
CA TYR A 58 3.59 9.71 -0.99
C TYR A 58 3.17 8.84 0.19
N ILE A 59 2.73 9.51 1.27
CA ILE A 59 2.11 8.88 2.42
C ILE A 59 0.79 9.59 2.78
N ARG A 60 -0.29 8.82 2.92
CA ARG A 60 -1.62 9.32 3.28
C ARG A 60 -2.05 8.79 4.63
N GLY A 61 -2.53 9.65 5.52
CA GLY A 61 -2.96 9.29 6.86
C GLY A 61 -4.02 10.21 7.43
N HIS A 62 -4.69 9.72 8.49
CA HIS A 62 -5.79 10.39 9.16
C HIS A 62 -5.35 11.45 10.15
N GLY A 63 -6.31 12.26 10.58
CA GLY A 63 -6.23 13.00 11.82
C GLY A 63 -5.30 14.20 11.82
N LEU A 64 -5.08 14.84 10.68
CA LEU A 64 -4.28 16.07 10.58
C LEU A 64 -4.72 17.13 11.60
N PHE A 65 -6.03 17.30 11.79
CA PHE A 65 -6.60 18.31 12.67
C PHE A 65 -7.07 17.78 14.03
N CYS A 66 -6.73 16.53 14.36
CA CYS A 66 -7.07 15.96 15.66
C CYS A 66 -6.34 16.63 16.81
N LYS A 67 -6.86 16.41 18.01
CA LYS A 67 -6.34 17.00 19.25
C LYS A 67 -4.85 16.74 19.47
N ASP A 68 -4.37 15.54 19.13
CA ASP A 68 -2.99 15.11 19.36
C ASP A 68 -1.99 15.83 18.43
N MET A 69 -2.44 16.33 17.27
CA MET A 69 -1.66 17.21 16.40
C MET A 69 -1.65 18.66 16.87
N ALA A 70 -2.61 19.05 17.72
CA ALA A 70 -2.69 20.35 18.41
C ALA A 70 -2.69 21.59 17.51
N ILE A 71 -3.06 21.45 16.21
CA ILE A 71 -2.97 22.57 15.25
C ILE A 71 -3.93 23.70 15.61
N TYR A 72 -5.21 23.37 15.89
CA TYR A 72 -6.21 24.39 16.24
C TYR A 72 -6.35 24.52 17.74
N GLN A 73 -6.22 25.73 18.23
CA GLN A 73 -6.37 26.08 19.65
C GLN A 73 -7.29 27.31 19.80
N GLU A 74 -7.91 27.41 20.96
CA GLU A 74 -8.66 28.60 21.35
C GLU A 74 -8.18 29.06 22.73
N ARG A 75 -7.92 30.36 22.85
CA ARG A 75 -7.57 30.97 24.10
C ARG A 75 -8.62 32.02 24.49
N GLU A 76 -9.13 31.92 25.70
CA GLU A 76 -10.03 32.91 26.25
C GLU A 76 -9.24 34.09 26.86
N GLU A 77 -9.55 35.30 26.43
CA GLU A 77 -8.98 36.53 26.94
C GLU A 77 -9.69 36.96 28.25
N ALA A 78 -9.09 37.92 28.95
CA ALA A 78 -9.63 38.42 30.22
C ALA A 78 -11.01 39.09 30.09
N ASP A 79 -11.40 39.54 28.90
CA ASP A 79 -12.71 40.13 28.61
C ASP A 79 -13.75 39.08 28.13
N GLY A 80 -13.36 37.78 28.11
CA GLY A 80 -14.22 36.69 27.67
C GLY A 80 -14.24 36.49 26.15
N SER A 81 -13.46 37.25 25.38
CA SER A 81 -13.33 37.02 23.93
C SER A 81 -12.47 35.79 23.66
N ILE A 82 -12.81 35.05 22.59
CA ILE A 82 -12.08 33.88 22.14
C ILE A 82 -11.17 34.25 20.98
N VAL A 83 -9.88 33.94 21.13
CA VAL A 83 -8.86 34.13 20.11
C VAL A 83 -8.47 32.77 19.54
N GLU A 84 -8.57 32.63 18.21
CA GLU A 84 -8.10 31.43 17.48
C GLU A 84 -6.56 31.47 17.41
N GLU A 85 -5.95 30.34 17.77
CA GLU A 85 -4.49 30.17 17.70
C GLU A 85 -4.16 28.92 16.89
N TYR A 86 -3.04 28.95 16.16
CA TYR A 86 -2.59 27.83 15.32
C TYR A 86 -1.18 27.43 15.75
N ASN A 87 -1.04 26.15 16.14
CA ASN A 87 0.23 25.56 16.55
C ASN A 87 0.68 24.49 15.56
N PHE A 88 1.74 24.75 14.84
CA PHE A 88 2.26 23.85 13.83
C PHE A 88 3.46 23.01 14.29
N THR A 89 3.78 23.00 15.59
CA THR A 89 4.96 22.31 16.12
C THR A 89 4.99 20.82 15.76
N TYR A 90 3.89 20.10 15.95
CA TYR A 90 3.82 18.67 15.61
C TYR A 90 3.66 18.45 14.12
N LEU A 91 2.92 19.29 13.43
CA LEU A 91 2.84 19.26 11.98
C LEU A 91 4.23 19.33 11.34
N ASP A 92 5.05 20.28 11.81
CA ASP A 92 6.41 20.46 11.31
C ASP A 92 7.27 19.20 11.54
N GLN A 93 7.21 18.61 12.75
CA GLN A 93 7.97 17.40 13.06
C GLN A 93 7.56 16.21 12.19
N VAL A 94 6.27 16.02 11.97
CA VAL A 94 5.75 14.94 11.12
C VAL A 94 6.17 15.13 9.67
N MET A 95 5.98 16.33 9.12
CA MET A 95 6.32 16.61 7.73
C MET A 95 7.84 16.58 7.48
N ASP A 96 8.64 17.08 8.44
CA ASP A 96 10.10 16.98 8.37
C ASP A 96 10.56 15.50 8.36
N ALA A 97 9.98 14.65 9.24
CA ALA A 97 10.29 13.23 9.29
C ALA A 97 9.94 12.50 7.97
N TYR A 98 8.80 12.82 7.34
CA TYR A 98 8.45 12.27 6.03
C TYR A 98 9.45 12.70 4.95
N ARG A 99 9.82 13.97 4.91
CA ARG A 99 10.80 14.51 3.95
C ARG A 99 12.19 13.93 4.13
N ASP A 100 12.63 13.71 5.37
CA ASP A 100 13.91 13.05 5.67
C ASP A 100 13.96 11.61 5.12
N LEU A 101 12.79 11.00 4.95
CA LEU A 101 12.61 9.67 4.33
C LEU A 101 12.23 9.74 2.84
N ASN A 102 12.33 10.90 2.19
CA ASN A 102 11.94 11.15 0.80
C ASN A 102 10.47 10.87 0.50
N LEU A 103 9.58 11.06 1.48
CA LEU A 103 8.14 10.99 1.32
C LEU A 103 7.52 12.37 1.22
N LYS A 104 6.45 12.47 0.43
CA LYS A 104 5.57 13.63 0.38
C LYS A 104 4.23 13.28 1.02
N PRO A 105 3.58 14.20 1.76
CA PRO A 105 2.26 13.94 2.27
C PRO A 105 1.21 13.96 1.15
N PHE A 106 0.30 12.99 1.16
CA PHE A 106 -1.01 13.08 0.55
C PHE A 106 -1.94 13.55 1.66
N ILE A 107 -2.29 14.83 1.66
CA ILE A 107 -2.93 15.48 2.81
C ILE A 107 -4.42 15.11 2.85
N GLU A 108 -4.91 14.60 3.98
CA GLU A 108 -6.33 14.45 4.28
C GLU A 108 -6.77 15.61 5.21
N LEU A 109 -7.76 16.39 4.79
CA LEU A 109 -8.36 17.43 5.63
C LEU A 109 -9.39 16.81 6.58
N GLY A 110 -8.92 16.26 7.69
CA GLY A 110 -9.72 15.55 8.71
C GLY A 110 -8.89 15.23 9.96
N PHE A 111 -9.45 14.79 11.08
CA PHE A 111 -10.85 14.93 11.44
C PHE A 111 -11.13 16.30 12.06
N MET A 112 -12.40 16.59 12.45
CA MET A 112 -12.77 17.91 12.97
C MET A 112 -12.07 18.20 14.29
N PRO A 113 -11.45 19.39 14.46
CA PRO A 113 -10.95 19.80 15.78
C PRO A 113 -12.08 19.85 16.81
N GLU A 114 -11.86 19.29 18.00
CA GLU A 114 -12.88 19.19 19.06
C GLU A 114 -13.57 20.53 19.36
N LYS A 115 -12.80 21.63 19.42
CA LYS A 115 -13.33 22.98 19.72
C LYS A 115 -14.07 23.63 18.54
N MET A 116 -13.94 23.08 17.33
CA MET A 116 -14.61 23.57 16.12
C MET A 116 -15.84 22.74 15.77
N ALA A 117 -15.98 21.55 16.36
CA ALA A 117 -17.00 20.57 16.02
C ALA A 117 -18.41 21.02 16.37
N SER A 118 -19.41 20.68 15.54
CA SER A 118 -20.82 20.94 15.79
C SER A 118 -21.46 19.91 16.73
N GLY A 119 -20.77 18.83 17.08
CA GLY A 119 -21.24 17.76 17.95
C GLY A 119 -20.09 17.01 18.63
N GLU A 120 -20.44 16.00 19.41
CA GLU A 120 -19.51 15.23 20.25
C GLU A 120 -19.22 13.82 19.72
N GLU A 121 -19.80 13.45 18.58
CA GLU A 121 -19.65 12.12 18.00
C GLU A 121 -18.21 11.92 17.49
N THR A 122 -17.63 10.78 17.90
CA THR A 122 -16.24 10.45 17.60
C THR A 122 -16.08 9.02 17.11
N VAL A 123 -15.02 8.78 16.36
CA VAL A 123 -14.59 7.46 15.89
C VAL A 123 -13.21 7.14 16.46
N PHE A 124 -12.87 5.87 16.47
CA PHE A 124 -11.58 5.32 16.89
C PHE A 124 -11.26 5.46 18.39
N TYR A 125 -10.25 4.75 18.82
CA TYR A 125 -9.70 4.81 20.17
C TYR A 125 -9.26 6.23 20.57
N TRP A 126 -8.67 6.96 19.62
CA TRP A 126 -8.14 8.31 19.79
C TRP A 126 -9.17 9.44 19.57
N LYS A 127 -10.47 9.09 19.46
CA LYS A 127 -11.58 10.06 19.49
C LYS A 127 -11.57 11.11 18.39
N GLY A 128 -11.27 10.74 17.14
CA GLY A 128 -11.47 11.62 15.98
C GLY A 128 -12.91 12.10 15.89
N ASN A 129 -13.17 13.41 15.89
CA ASN A 129 -14.52 13.94 15.80
C ASN A 129 -15.06 13.87 14.36
N ILE A 130 -16.25 13.33 14.17
CA ILE A 130 -16.87 13.03 12.88
C ILE A 130 -18.01 13.98 12.49
N THR A 131 -18.14 15.12 13.18
CA THR A 131 -19.18 16.10 12.90
C THR A 131 -18.67 17.24 12.02
N SER A 132 -19.58 17.94 11.36
CA SER A 132 -19.24 19.16 10.61
C SER A 132 -18.72 20.28 11.53
N PRO A 133 -18.05 21.31 11.00
CA PRO A 133 -17.70 22.45 11.80
C PRO A 133 -18.95 23.22 12.25
N ALA A 134 -18.97 23.71 13.49
CA ALA A 134 -20.03 24.60 13.98
C ALA A 134 -19.99 25.97 13.29
N ASP A 135 -18.81 26.35 12.75
CA ASP A 135 -18.55 27.58 12.02
C ASP A 135 -17.62 27.30 10.82
N TYR A 136 -18.17 27.38 9.63
CA TYR A 136 -17.44 27.14 8.37
C TYR A 136 -16.39 28.24 8.05
N ASP A 137 -16.52 29.44 8.59
CA ASP A 137 -15.50 30.47 8.45
C ASP A 137 -14.25 30.11 9.28
N LYS A 138 -14.41 29.51 10.46
CA LYS A 138 -13.29 28.96 11.24
C LYS A 138 -12.59 27.83 10.51
N TRP A 139 -13.36 26.91 9.92
CA TRP A 139 -12.83 25.82 9.08
C TRP A 139 -12.03 26.37 7.90
N THR A 140 -12.56 27.34 7.18
CA THR A 140 -11.88 28.02 6.07
C THR A 140 -10.52 28.59 6.54
N ARG A 141 -10.51 29.32 7.67
CA ARG A 141 -9.27 29.86 8.24
C ARG A 141 -8.26 28.80 8.66
N LEU A 142 -8.73 27.69 9.23
CA LEU A 142 -7.87 26.55 9.61
C LEU A 142 -7.16 25.98 8.39
N VAL A 143 -7.92 25.63 7.34
CA VAL A 143 -7.37 25.09 6.08
C VAL A 143 -6.37 26.07 5.48
N GLN A 144 -6.74 27.35 5.35
CA GLN A 144 -5.89 28.37 4.75
C GLN A 144 -4.60 28.62 5.56
N ASN A 145 -4.69 28.73 6.90
CA ASN A 145 -3.50 28.95 7.73
C ASN A 145 -2.55 27.76 7.69
N THR A 146 -3.08 26.53 7.68
CA THR A 146 -2.28 25.32 7.55
C THR A 146 -1.54 25.30 6.21
N LEU A 147 -2.22 25.51 5.10
CA LEU A 147 -1.59 25.50 3.76
C LEU A 147 -0.58 26.65 3.58
N ARG A 148 -0.90 27.87 4.05
CA ARG A 148 0.06 29.00 4.02
C ARG A 148 1.30 28.70 4.86
N HIS A 149 1.15 28.03 6.01
CA HIS A 149 2.27 27.61 6.84
C HIS A 149 3.16 26.61 6.10
N LEU A 150 2.56 25.57 5.49
CA LEU A 150 3.29 24.55 4.71
C LEU A 150 4.04 25.20 3.54
N ILE A 151 3.39 26.06 2.75
CA ILE A 151 4.04 26.80 1.65
C ILE A 151 5.21 27.65 2.16
N ARG A 152 5.02 28.37 3.26
CA ARG A 152 6.10 29.20 3.85
C ARG A 152 7.29 28.36 4.32
N ARG A 153 7.04 27.16 4.87
CA ARG A 153 8.08 26.29 5.43
C ARG A 153 8.82 25.48 4.37
N TYR A 154 8.09 24.87 3.46
CA TYR A 154 8.63 23.90 2.50
C TYR A 154 8.81 24.46 1.09
N GLY A 155 8.28 25.63 0.82
CA GLY A 155 8.32 26.25 -0.51
C GLY A 155 7.07 25.91 -1.35
N GLU A 156 6.69 26.87 -2.18
CA GLU A 156 5.49 26.75 -3.01
C GLU A 156 5.60 25.60 -4.01
N GLU A 157 6.71 25.50 -4.75
CA GLU A 157 6.94 24.46 -5.75
C GLU A 157 6.81 23.04 -5.16
N GLU A 158 7.28 22.85 -3.96
CA GLU A 158 7.17 21.55 -3.26
C GLU A 158 5.72 21.25 -2.87
N VAL A 159 5.05 22.20 -2.21
CA VAL A 159 3.68 21.98 -1.68
C VAL A 159 2.65 21.85 -2.83
N LEU A 160 2.87 22.46 -3.98
CA LEU A 160 2.04 22.27 -5.17
C LEU A 160 2.05 20.81 -5.68
N THR A 161 3.03 20.01 -5.30
CA THR A 161 3.06 18.58 -5.64
C THR A 161 2.26 17.71 -4.67
N TRP A 162 1.81 18.24 -3.53
CA TRP A 162 1.10 17.50 -2.50
C TRP A 162 -0.40 17.46 -2.78
N PRO A 163 -1.00 16.27 -3.03
CA PRO A 163 -2.44 16.17 -3.20
C PRO A 163 -3.17 16.45 -1.87
N ILE A 164 -4.33 17.08 -1.96
CA ILE A 164 -5.17 17.43 -0.82
C ILE A 164 -6.53 16.76 -0.99
N GLU A 165 -6.89 15.86 -0.10
CA GLU A 165 -8.15 15.14 -0.05
C GLU A 165 -9.06 15.73 1.00
N VAL A 166 -10.35 15.88 0.68
CA VAL A 166 -11.31 16.41 1.64
C VAL A 166 -12.03 15.28 2.37
N TRP A 167 -11.68 15.10 3.65
CA TRP A 167 -12.28 14.15 4.58
C TRP A 167 -11.91 12.67 4.30
N ASN A 168 -12.56 11.75 5.06
CA ASN A 168 -12.43 10.30 4.97
C ASN A 168 -13.80 9.62 5.06
N GLU A 169 -14.13 8.77 4.09
CA GLU A 169 -15.32 7.90 4.04
C GLU A 169 -16.64 8.56 4.47
N PRO A 170 -17.02 9.71 3.90
CA PRO A 170 -18.22 10.43 4.31
C PRO A 170 -19.52 9.68 4.03
N ASN A 171 -19.45 8.60 3.25
CA ASN A 171 -20.55 7.69 2.97
C ASN A 171 -20.80 6.66 4.09
N LEU A 172 -19.99 6.67 5.17
CA LEU A 172 -20.20 5.86 6.37
C LEU A 172 -20.55 6.73 7.59
N ALA A 173 -21.64 6.38 8.27
CA ALA A 173 -22.09 7.09 9.47
C ALA A 173 -21.09 7.02 10.64
N VAL A 174 -20.14 6.10 10.60
CA VAL A 174 -19.04 5.99 11.58
C VAL A 174 -17.94 7.02 11.36
N PHE A 175 -17.79 7.54 10.14
CA PHE A 175 -16.76 8.54 9.80
C PHE A 175 -17.31 9.93 9.47
N TRP A 176 -18.60 10.02 9.17
CA TRP A 176 -19.28 11.29 8.97
C TRP A 176 -20.68 11.18 9.54
N LYS A 177 -21.02 12.08 10.44
CA LYS A 177 -22.29 12.04 11.19
C LYS A 177 -23.48 11.77 10.28
N ASN A 178 -24.19 10.65 10.53
CA ASN A 178 -25.35 10.17 9.77
C ASN A 178 -25.07 9.87 8.28
N ALA A 179 -23.82 9.84 7.84
CA ALA A 179 -23.46 9.82 6.42
C ALA A 179 -24.21 10.90 5.62
N ASP A 180 -24.34 12.11 6.20
CA ASP A 180 -25.11 13.21 5.61
C ASP A 180 -24.40 13.75 4.36
N LYS A 181 -24.90 13.31 3.21
CA LYS A 181 -24.34 13.62 1.91
C LYS A 181 -24.38 15.12 1.60
N ALA A 182 -25.46 15.80 1.96
CA ALA A 182 -25.60 17.24 1.68
C ALA A 182 -24.63 18.07 2.51
N GLU A 183 -24.46 17.70 3.79
CA GLU A 183 -23.51 18.35 4.69
C GLU A 183 -22.05 18.08 4.25
N TYR A 184 -21.73 16.86 3.80
CA TYR A 184 -20.41 16.58 3.24
C TYR A 184 -20.12 17.38 1.96
N PHE A 185 -21.11 17.48 1.06
CA PHE A 185 -20.97 18.28 -0.16
C PHE A 185 -20.75 19.77 0.17
N HIS A 186 -21.37 20.27 1.22
CA HIS A 186 -21.10 21.62 1.71
C HIS A 186 -19.68 21.76 2.27
N LEU A 187 -19.21 20.79 3.07
CA LEU A 187 -17.82 20.76 3.55
C LEU A 187 -16.84 20.74 2.39
N TYR A 188 -17.08 19.94 1.35
CA TYR A 188 -16.26 19.89 0.16
C TYR A 188 -16.23 21.25 -0.56
N GLU A 189 -17.39 21.87 -0.79
CA GLU A 189 -17.49 23.18 -1.44
C GLU A 189 -16.66 24.24 -0.70
N VAL A 190 -16.78 24.32 0.62
CA VAL A 190 -16.05 25.28 1.44
C VAL A 190 -14.55 24.96 1.44
N SER A 191 -14.19 23.71 1.59
CA SER A 191 -12.78 23.28 1.64
C SER A 191 -12.06 23.54 0.32
N VAL A 192 -12.65 23.18 -0.83
CA VAL A 192 -12.02 23.39 -2.14
C VAL A 192 -11.84 24.88 -2.44
N LYS A 193 -12.80 25.73 -2.06
CA LYS A 193 -12.65 27.18 -2.18
C LYS A 193 -11.53 27.71 -1.30
N ALA A 194 -11.48 27.28 -0.04
CA ALA A 194 -10.41 27.66 0.90
C ALA A 194 -9.02 27.31 0.37
N VAL A 195 -8.86 26.09 -0.19
CA VAL A 195 -7.60 25.64 -0.81
C VAL A 195 -7.22 26.51 -2.00
N LYS A 196 -8.16 26.73 -2.94
CA LYS A 196 -7.92 27.49 -4.17
C LYS A 196 -7.69 28.99 -3.93
N GLU A 197 -8.22 29.56 -2.85
CA GLU A 197 -7.94 30.92 -2.41
C GLU A 197 -6.51 31.08 -1.86
N VAL A 198 -5.90 30.04 -1.33
CA VAL A 198 -4.48 30.09 -0.93
C VAL A 198 -3.59 30.09 -2.17
N ASN A 199 -3.80 29.14 -3.07
CA ASN A 199 -3.15 29.08 -4.37
C ASN A 199 -4.00 28.24 -5.35
N ALA A 200 -4.37 28.82 -6.49
CA ALA A 200 -5.21 28.17 -7.49
C ALA A 200 -4.60 26.90 -8.10
N SER A 201 -3.27 26.73 -8.01
CA SER A 201 -2.54 25.56 -8.50
C SER A 201 -2.44 24.41 -7.51
N LEU A 202 -2.83 24.59 -6.23
CA LEU A 202 -2.92 23.49 -5.27
C LEU A 202 -3.92 22.43 -5.77
N ARG A 203 -3.53 21.16 -5.68
CA ARG A 203 -4.35 20.03 -6.16
C ARG A 203 -5.28 19.57 -5.04
N VAL A 204 -6.58 19.58 -5.29
CA VAL A 204 -7.59 19.15 -4.31
C VAL A 204 -8.63 18.24 -4.95
N GLY A 205 -9.03 17.20 -4.22
CA GLY A 205 -9.99 16.19 -4.67
C GLY A 205 -10.77 15.52 -3.54
N GLY A 206 -11.51 14.52 -3.92
CA GLY A 206 -12.38 13.69 -3.08
C GLY A 206 -13.18 12.73 -3.96
N PRO A 207 -14.23 12.06 -3.45
CA PRO A 207 -14.83 12.19 -2.12
C PRO A 207 -14.32 11.21 -1.07
N ALA A 208 -13.26 10.44 -1.31
CA ALA A 208 -12.69 9.44 -0.39
C ALA A 208 -13.70 8.41 0.14
N ILE A 209 -14.59 7.93 -0.73
CA ILE A 209 -15.68 7.01 -0.36
C ILE A 209 -15.20 5.55 -0.25
N CYS A 210 -15.79 4.79 0.67
CA CYS A 210 -15.66 3.33 0.69
C CYS A 210 -16.67 2.64 -0.26
N GLY A 211 -16.69 1.31 -0.29
CA GLY A 211 -17.54 0.51 -1.17
C GLY A 211 -19.05 0.52 -0.87
N VAL A 212 -19.51 1.25 0.16
CA VAL A 212 -20.95 1.30 0.50
C VAL A 212 -21.65 2.36 -0.37
N ASP A 213 -22.64 1.92 -1.17
CA ASP A 213 -23.38 2.79 -2.10
C ASP A 213 -22.47 3.66 -3.01
N ASP A 214 -21.25 3.18 -3.30
CA ASP A 214 -20.18 3.93 -3.93
C ASP A 214 -20.57 4.48 -5.31
N VAL A 215 -21.31 3.72 -6.13
CA VAL A 215 -21.79 4.16 -7.45
C VAL A 215 -22.70 5.39 -7.31
N ALA A 216 -23.66 5.35 -6.37
CA ALA A 216 -24.58 6.46 -6.15
C ALA A 216 -23.87 7.67 -5.53
N TRP A 217 -22.94 7.44 -4.60
CA TRP A 217 -22.18 8.53 -3.99
C TRP A 217 -21.23 9.21 -4.98
N LEU A 218 -20.50 8.43 -5.77
CA LEU A 218 -19.59 9.00 -6.77
C LEU A 218 -20.36 9.79 -7.84
N THR A 219 -21.49 9.23 -8.31
CA THR A 219 -22.35 9.90 -9.30
C THR A 219 -22.88 11.23 -8.76
N ASP A 220 -23.50 11.20 -7.57
CA ASP A 220 -24.07 12.41 -6.96
C ASP A 220 -23.01 13.47 -6.65
N PHE A 221 -21.81 13.04 -6.24
CA PHE A 221 -20.67 13.92 -6.01
C PHE A 221 -20.21 14.62 -7.29
N LEU A 222 -20.07 13.89 -8.39
CA LEU A 222 -19.67 14.47 -9.68
C LEU A 222 -20.74 15.41 -10.23
N GLU A 223 -22.03 15.07 -10.10
CA GLU A 223 -23.13 15.97 -10.46
C GLU A 223 -23.10 17.26 -9.64
N PHE A 224 -22.90 17.16 -8.32
CA PHE A 224 -22.79 18.32 -7.43
C PHE A 224 -21.61 19.23 -7.84
N VAL A 225 -20.43 18.64 -8.06
CA VAL A 225 -19.23 19.39 -8.46
C VAL A 225 -19.45 20.10 -9.80
N LYS A 226 -20.08 19.42 -10.76
CA LYS A 226 -20.42 19.95 -12.07
C LYS A 226 -21.43 21.10 -11.98
N GLU A 227 -22.56 20.89 -11.25
CA GLU A 227 -23.61 21.90 -11.08
C GLU A 227 -23.07 23.18 -10.45
N LYS A 228 -22.28 23.03 -9.39
CA LYS A 228 -21.66 24.12 -8.66
C LYS A 228 -20.42 24.71 -9.34
N LYS A 229 -19.93 24.07 -10.42
CA LYS A 229 -18.69 24.43 -11.12
C LYS A 229 -17.48 24.53 -10.18
N LEU A 230 -17.37 23.56 -9.27
CA LEU A 230 -16.27 23.50 -8.31
C LEU A 230 -15.01 22.92 -8.95
N PRO A 231 -13.81 23.33 -8.52
CA PRO A 231 -12.59 22.65 -8.88
C PRO A 231 -12.59 21.19 -8.36
N LEU A 232 -12.13 20.28 -9.23
CA LEU A 232 -11.85 18.89 -8.90
C LEU A 232 -10.60 18.48 -9.67
N ASP A 233 -9.47 18.33 -9.01
CA ASP A 233 -8.21 18.00 -9.69
C ASP A 233 -8.04 16.50 -9.88
N PHE A 234 -8.55 15.68 -8.95
CA PHE A 234 -8.54 14.22 -8.98
C PHE A 234 -9.73 13.66 -8.18
N VAL A 235 -10.03 12.39 -8.43
CA VAL A 235 -11.06 11.63 -7.69
C VAL A 235 -10.40 10.65 -6.73
N THR A 236 -11.00 10.43 -5.55
CA THR A 236 -10.49 9.45 -4.58
C THR A 236 -11.57 8.48 -4.11
N ARG A 237 -11.15 7.25 -3.83
CA ARG A 237 -11.98 6.20 -3.24
C ARG A 237 -11.13 5.20 -2.46
N HIS A 238 -11.80 4.37 -1.65
CA HIS A 238 -11.20 3.22 -0.98
C HIS A 238 -11.65 1.90 -1.60
N HIS A 239 -10.87 0.84 -1.39
CA HIS A 239 -11.22 -0.48 -1.88
C HIS A 239 -10.70 -1.59 -0.97
N TYR A 240 -11.60 -2.34 -0.39
CA TYR A 240 -11.33 -3.54 0.41
C TYR A 240 -12.06 -4.73 -0.21
N THR A 241 -11.45 -5.93 -0.14
CA THR A 241 -11.91 -7.10 -0.88
C THR A 241 -12.50 -8.19 0.01
N SER A 242 -12.93 -7.85 1.23
CA SER A 242 -13.50 -8.82 2.16
C SER A 242 -15.01 -8.69 2.33
N GLU A 243 -15.62 -9.82 2.60
CA GLU A 243 -16.95 -9.92 3.20
C GLU A 243 -16.97 -9.33 4.62
N VAL A 244 -18.16 -9.24 5.20
CA VAL A 244 -18.33 -8.79 6.58
C VAL A 244 -17.57 -9.74 7.53
N PRO A 245 -16.68 -9.21 8.39
CA PRO A 245 -15.86 -10.04 9.28
C PRO A 245 -16.67 -10.81 10.34
N GLU A 246 -16.26 -12.05 10.59
CA GLU A 246 -16.73 -12.84 11.73
C GLU A 246 -15.81 -12.62 12.93
N LYS A 247 -16.31 -12.00 14.00
CA LYS A 247 -15.54 -11.72 15.21
C LYS A 247 -15.39 -12.96 16.09
N CYS A 248 -14.15 -13.32 16.42
CA CYS A 248 -13.82 -14.41 17.34
C CYS A 248 -12.70 -13.98 18.32
N GLY A 249 -13.06 -13.70 19.57
CA GLY A 249 -12.13 -13.17 20.57
C GLY A 249 -11.57 -11.81 20.17
N HIS A 250 -10.24 -11.71 20.05
CA HIS A 250 -9.54 -10.50 19.62
C HIS A 250 -9.45 -10.36 18.09
N TYR A 251 -9.81 -11.38 17.34
CA TYR A 251 -9.61 -11.46 15.90
C TYR A 251 -10.94 -11.34 15.13
N SER A 252 -10.82 -10.91 13.90
CA SER A 252 -11.91 -10.85 12.93
C SER A 252 -11.51 -11.67 11.70
N TYR A 253 -12.18 -12.79 11.48
CA TYR A 253 -11.94 -13.65 10.32
C TYR A 253 -12.75 -13.19 9.14
N VAL A 254 -12.17 -13.21 7.96
CA VAL A 254 -12.79 -12.72 6.73
C VAL A 254 -12.71 -13.76 5.62
N ALA A 255 -13.75 -13.80 4.79
CA ALA A 255 -13.69 -14.37 3.46
C ALA A 255 -13.34 -13.25 2.46
N LEU A 256 -12.51 -13.52 1.46
CA LEU A 256 -12.15 -12.56 0.44
C LEU A 256 -12.97 -12.79 -0.83
N HIS A 257 -13.27 -11.70 -1.54
CA HIS A 257 -13.84 -11.76 -2.88
C HIS A 257 -12.79 -12.26 -3.88
N GLN A 258 -13.23 -12.79 -5.02
CA GLN A 258 -12.30 -13.08 -6.10
C GLN A 258 -11.69 -11.78 -6.64
N PRO A 259 -10.41 -11.77 -7.02
CA PRO A 259 -9.77 -10.56 -7.55
C PRO A 259 -10.49 -9.93 -8.75
N GLU A 260 -11.13 -10.74 -9.58
CA GLU A 260 -11.89 -10.30 -10.75
C GLU A 260 -13.07 -9.41 -10.38
N GLU A 261 -13.80 -9.74 -9.30
CA GLU A 261 -14.91 -8.91 -8.78
C GLU A 261 -14.42 -7.55 -8.31
N ALA A 262 -13.24 -7.51 -7.67
CA ALA A 262 -12.60 -6.27 -7.27
C ALA A 262 -12.24 -5.39 -8.49
N PHE A 263 -11.71 -5.97 -9.55
CA PHE A 263 -11.38 -5.25 -10.78
C PHE A 263 -12.62 -4.67 -11.45
N GLU A 264 -13.72 -5.41 -11.54
CA GLU A 264 -14.99 -4.93 -12.08
C GLU A 264 -15.51 -3.69 -11.33
N VAL A 265 -15.46 -3.69 -10.00
CA VAL A 265 -15.86 -2.54 -9.16
C VAL A 265 -14.98 -1.31 -9.44
N LEU A 266 -13.68 -1.52 -9.61
CA LEU A 266 -12.73 -0.43 -9.85
C LEU A 266 -12.84 0.14 -11.27
N GLU A 267 -13.02 -0.71 -12.27
CA GLU A 267 -13.29 -0.32 -13.66
C GLU A 267 -14.58 0.47 -13.75
N LYS A 268 -15.62 0.09 -12.99
CA LYS A 268 -16.88 0.83 -12.90
C LYS A 268 -16.71 2.26 -12.43
N SER A 269 -15.83 2.51 -11.47
CA SER A 269 -15.53 3.88 -11.03
C SER A 269 -14.87 4.72 -12.13
N ARG A 270 -13.98 4.11 -12.93
CA ARG A 270 -13.38 4.76 -14.10
C ARG A 270 -14.45 5.13 -15.15
N GLU A 271 -15.36 4.18 -15.44
CA GLU A 271 -16.48 4.43 -16.36
C GLU A 271 -17.35 5.61 -15.90
N ILE A 272 -17.70 5.66 -14.60
CA ILE A 272 -18.52 6.73 -14.04
C ILE A 272 -17.84 8.09 -14.24
N VAL A 273 -16.56 8.21 -13.91
CA VAL A 273 -15.81 9.47 -14.07
C VAL A 273 -15.72 9.88 -15.55
N ASP A 274 -15.47 8.92 -16.45
CA ASP A 274 -15.30 9.18 -17.88
C ASP A 274 -16.63 9.49 -18.61
N ASN A 275 -17.77 9.18 -18.00
CA ASN A 275 -19.08 9.59 -18.55
C ASN A 275 -19.36 11.10 -18.47
N TYR A 276 -18.55 11.83 -17.71
CA TYR A 276 -18.64 13.28 -17.61
C TYR A 276 -17.53 13.92 -18.45
N GLU A 277 -17.88 14.69 -19.49
CA GLU A 277 -16.90 15.33 -20.37
C GLU A 277 -15.90 16.20 -19.59
N GLU A 278 -16.35 16.87 -18.52
CA GLU A 278 -15.53 17.72 -17.66
C GLU A 278 -14.52 16.96 -16.79
N PHE A 279 -14.79 15.67 -16.52
CA PHE A 279 -13.99 14.84 -15.62
C PHE A 279 -13.31 13.68 -16.33
N ALA A 280 -13.62 13.43 -17.59
CA ALA A 280 -13.04 12.34 -18.36
C ALA A 280 -11.51 12.39 -18.35
N GLY A 281 -10.89 11.26 -18.04
CA GLY A 281 -9.44 11.15 -17.95
C GLY A 281 -8.80 11.74 -16.69
N LYS A 282 -9.57 12.27 -15.73
CA LYS A 282 -8.99 12.71 -14.45
C LYS A 282 -8.42 11.52 -13.69
N GLU A 283 -7.34 11.78 -12.96
CA GLU A 283 -6.73 10.78 -12.07
C GLU A 283 -7.75 10.27 -11.06
N ILE A 284 -7.75 8.96 -10.84
CA ILE A 284 -8.43 8.31 -9.72
C ILE A 284 -7.36 7.72 -8.83
N HIS A 285 -7.41 8.05 -7.54
CA HIS A 285 -6.54 7.48 -6.52
C HIS A 285 -7.35 6.56 -5.61
N ILE A 286 -6.87 5.34 -5.40
CA ILE A 286 -7.36 4.50 -4.33
C ILE A 286 -6.56 4.90 -3.09
N THR A 287 -7.14 5.74 -2.23
CA THR A 287 -6.43 6.31 -1.08
C THR A 287 -6.35 5.37 0.11
N GLU A 288 -7.10 4.27 0.08
CA GLU A 288 -6.92 3.09 0.93
C GLU A 288 -7.28 1.81 0.18
N PHE A 289 -6.43 0.78 0.27
CA PHE A 289 -6.81 -0.57 -0.12
C PHE A 289 -6.11 -1.63 0.74
N ASN A 290 -6.79 -2.72 0.99
CA ASN A 290 -6.24 -3.95 1.57
C ASN A 290 -7.23 -5.10 1.32
N THR A 291 -6.91 -6.30 1.78
CA THR A 291 -7.82 -7.45 1.74
C THR A 291 -8.97 -7.31 2.73
N SER A 292 -8.74 -6.74 3.91
CA SER A 292 -9.81 -6.49 4.90
C SER A 292 -9.75 -5.05 5.43
N TYR A 293 -10.90 -4.53 5.85
CA TYR A 293 -11.08 -3.19 6.42
C TYR A 293 -11.04 -3.16 7.94
N VAL A 294 -10.64 -4.24 8.61
CA VAL A 294 -10.55 -4.28 10.08
C VAL A 294 -9.12 -4.53 10.53
N PRO A 295 -8.64 -3.81 11.59
CA PRO A 295 -7.24 -3.79 12.01
C PRO A 295 -6.80 -5.03 12.82
N ASN A 296 -7.57 -6.11 12.80
CA ASN A 296 -7.32 -7.36 13.53
C ASN A 296 -7.72 -8.60 12.73
N ALA A 297 -7.60 -8.52 11.40
CA ALA A 297 -7.88 -9.65 10.51
C ALA A 297 -6.61 -10.49 10.27
N PRO A 298 -6.50 -11.73 10.79
CA PRO A 298 -5.30 -12.55 10.68
C PRO A 298 -4.80 -12.77 9.26
N VAL A 299 -5.65 -12.61 8.25
CA VAL A 299 -5.27 -12.71 6.84
C VAL A 299 -4.10 -11.79 6.49
N HIS A 300 -4.02 -10.59 7.07
CA HIS A 300 -2.97 -9.61 6.81
C HIS A 300 -1.55 -10.10 7.18
N ASP A 301 -1.44 -11.08 8.08
CA ASP A 301 -0.15 -11.60 8.54
C ASP A 301 0.34 -12.80 7.70
N THR A 302 -0.45 -13.26 6.72
CA THR A 302 -0.23 -14.54 6.01
C THR A 302 0.47 -14.41 4.67
N CYS A 303 1.05 -15.52 4.21
CA CYS A 303 1.55 -15.66 2.84
C CYS A 303 0.42 -15.59 1.80
N TYR A 304 -0.80 -16.04 2.16
CA TYR A 304 -1.97 -15.89 1.29
C TYR A 304 -2.24 -14.42 0.94
N ASN A 305 -2.20 -13.52 1.93
CA ASN A 305 -2.33 -12.08 1.68
C ASN A 305 -1.28 -11.57 0.68
N ALA A 306 -0.03 -12.01 0.83
CA ALA A 306 1.04 -11.62 -0.07
C ALA A 306 0.77 -12.03 -1.52
N ALA A 307 0.32 -13.25 -1.75
CA ALA A 307 0.01 -13.78 -3.07
C ALA A 307 -1.25 -13.13 -3.67
N TYR A 308 -2.29 -12.91 -2.85
CA TYR A 308 -3.52 -12.23 -3.27
C TYR A 308 -3.24 -10.78 -3.69
N VAL A 309 -2.49 -10.03 -2.85
CA VAL A 309 -2.10 -8.64 -3.15
C VAL A 309 -1.20 -8.56 -4.39
N ALA A 310 -0.32 -9.55 -4.63
CA ALA A 310 0.46 -9.60 -5.86
C ALA A 310 -0.45 -9.64 -7.11
N HIS A 311 -1.52 -10.43 -7.08
CA HIS A 311 -2.50 -10.45 -8.17
C HIS A 311 -3.20 -9.09 -8.30
N MET A 312 -3.65 -8.49 -7.19
CA MET A 312 -4.30 -7.17 -7.22
C MET A 312 -3.41 -6.11 -7.87
N LEU A 313 -2.15 -5.99 -7.42
CA LEU A 313 -1.19 -5.02 -7.94
C LEU A 313 -0.93 -5.15 -9.45
N SER A 314 -1.13 -6.34 -10.02
CA SER A 314 -0.91 -6.58 -11.45
C SER A 314 -1.87 -5.78 -12.36
N ARG A 315 -3.02 -5.30 -11.84
CA ARG A 315 -4.05 -4.60 -12.62
C ARG A 315 -4.46 -3.24 -12.08
N LEU A 316 -4.15 -2.90 -10.82
CA LEU A 316 -4.59 -1.64 -10.22
C LEU A 316 -4.14 -0.41 -11.01
N GLY A 317 -2.94 -0.43 -11.59
CA GLY A 317 -2.41 0.66 -12.42
C GLY A 317 -3.12 0.87 -13.77
N ASP A 318 -4.02 -0.01 -14.18
CA ASP A 318 -4.75 0.12 -15.44
C ASP A 318 -5.75 1.29 -15.38
N CYS A 319 -6.35 1.52 -14.22
CA CYS A 319 -7.39 2.53 -14.01
C CYS A 319 -7.02 3.62 -12.98
N HIS A 320 -5.93 3.45 -12.23
CA HIS A 320 -5.63 4.30 -11.08
C HIS A 320 -4.23 4.89 -11.14
N ALA A 321 -4.13 6.17 -10.77
CA ALA A 321 -2.86 6.90 -10.68
C ALA A 321 -2.05 6.52 -9.44
N SER A 322 -2.70 6.14 -8.35
CA SER A 322 -2.09 5.54 -7.16
C SER A 322 -3.06 4.63 -6.44
N TYR A 323 -2.50 3.75 -5.60
CA TYR A 323 -3.26 2.84 -4.75
C TYR A 323 -2.47 2.62 -3.46
N SER A 324 -2.98 3.26 -2.38
CA SER A 324 -2.31 3.31 -1.08
C SER A 324 -2.65 2.07 -0.27
N TYR A 325 -1.70 1.14 -0.12
CA TYR A 325 -1.90 0.01 0.78
C TYR A 325 -2.08 0.49 2.22
N TRP A 326 -3.14 0.08 2.86
CA TRP A 326 -3.50 0.42 4.23
C TRP A 326 -3.05 -0.70 5.18
N THR A 327 -1.87 -0.60 5.87
CA THR A 327 -0.92 0.52 5.99
C THR A 327 0.53 0.05 5.83
N PHE A 328 1.51 0.97 5.99
CA PHE A 328 2.92 0.57 5.93
C PHE A 328 3.39 -0.21 7.16
N GLY A 329 2.79 0.00 8.33
CA GLY A 329 3.24 -0.58 9.59
C GLY A 329 2.15 -0.73 10.64
N ASP A 330 2.40 -1.61 11.62
CA ASP A 330 1.45 -1.97 12.68
C ASP A 330 1.57 -1.08 13.93
N VAL A 331 2.32 0.02 13.88
CA VAL A 331 2.13 1.12 14.82
C VAL A 331 0.85 1.84 14.41
N PHE A 332 -0.28 1.28 14.86
CA PHE A 332 -1.62 1.63 14.40
C PHE A 332 -2.62 1.44 15.54
N GLU A 333 -3.46 2.45 15.83
CA GLU A 333 -4.22 2.52 17.09
C GLU A 333 -5.70 2.87 16.90
N GLU A 334 -6.38 2.40 15.87
CA GLU A 334 -7.80 2.70 15.68
C GLU A 334 -8.70 2.02 16.72
N TRP A 335 -8.43 0.75 17.05
CA TRP A 335 -9.17 -0.01 18.06
C TRP A 335 -8.41 -0.19 19.37
N GLY A 336 -7.36 0.58 19.57
CA GLY A 336 -6.45 0.54 20.71
C GLY A 336 -5.04 0.13 20.30
N VAL A 337 -4.17 0.02 21.30
CA VAL A 337 -2.78 -0.39 21.08
C VAL A 337 -2.71 -1.89 20.79
N PRO A 338 -2.02 -2.32 19.73
CA PRO A 338 -1.83 -3.74 19.42
C PRO A 338 -1.20 -4.51 20.57
N PHE A 339 -1.73 -5.70 20.87
CA PHE A 339 -1.32 -6.51 22.04
C PHE A 339 -0.30 -7.61 21.73
N THR A 340 -0.03 -7.86 20.44
CA THR A 340 0.93 -8.87 19.95
C THR A 340 1.47 -8.45 18.58
N PRO A 341 2.68 -8.88 18.16
CA PRO A 341 3.21 -8.51 16.84
C PRO A 341 2.35 -9.01 15.67
N PHE A 342 1.73 -10.20 15.80
CA PHE A 342 0.84 -10.75 14.77
C PHE A 342 -0.60 -10.78 15.29
N HIS A 343 -1.24 -9.63 15.22
CA HIS A 343 -2.62 -9.43 15.66
C HIS A 343 -3.60 -9.24 14.49
N GLY A 344 -3.13 -9.48 13.26
CA GLY A 344 -3.92 -9.22 12.06
C GLY A 344 -3.94 -7.73 11.67
N GLY A 345 -2.94 -6.96 12.09
CA GLY A 345 -2.80 -5.55 11.73
C GLY A 345 -2.62 -5.34 10.23
N PHE A 346 -2.98 -4.16 9.74
CA PHE A 346 -2.91 -3.81 8.32
C PHE A 346 -1.50 -3.74 7.75
N GLY A 347 -0.49 -3.53 8.61
CA GLY A 347 0.85 -3.13 8.21
C GLY A 347 1.60 -4.11 7.32
N LEU A 348 2.45 -3.58 6.44
CA LEU A 348 3.50 -4.36 5.78
C LEU A 348 4.57 -4.82 6.80
N VAL A 349 4.73 -4.07 7.89
CA VAL A 349 5.71 -4.32 8.94
C VAL A 349 5.00 -4.47 10.27
N ALA A 350 5.17 -5.61 10.94
CA ALA A 350 4.67 -5.85 12.27
C ALA A 350 5.51 -5.15 13.35
N ASN A 351 4.93 -4.94 14.55
CA ASN A 351 5.63 -4.36 15.69
C ASN A 351 6.91 -5.15 16.01
N GLY A 352 7.98 -4.45 16.34
CA GLY A 352 9.34 -4.99 16.42
C GLY A 352 10.11 -4.89 15.10
N CYS A 353 9.63 -4.11 14.13
CA CYS A 353 10.21 -3.95 12.78
C CYS A 353 10.37 -5.30 12.06
N ILE A 354 9.31 -6.12 12.04
CA ILE A 354 9.29 -7.45 11.43
C ILE A 354 8.53 -7.37 10.11
N PRO A 355 9.20 -7.49 8.93
CA PRO A 355 8.51 -7.53 7.64
C PRO A 355 7.53 -8.71 7.58
N LYS A 356 6.29 -8.46 7.17
CA LYS A 356 5.31 -9.51 6.89
C LYS A 356 5.48 -10.03 5.45
N PRO A 357 4.90 -11.17 5.08
CA PRO A 357 4.98 -11.69 3.70
C PRO A 357 4.61 -10.66 2.63
N THR A 358 3.56 -9.85 2.84
CA THR A 358 3.10 -8.82 1.89
C THR A 358 4.13 -7.70 1.67
N PHE A 359 5.01 -7.41 2.63
CA PHE A 359 6.13 -6.49 2.44
C PHE A 359 6.98 -6.88 1.22
N TRP A 360 7.23 -8.18 1.04
CA TRP A 360 8.03 -8.68 -0.07
C TRP A 360 7.28 -8.64 -1.39
N THR A 361 5.96 -8.69 -1.39
CA THR A 361 5.17 -8.44 -2.61
C THR A 361 5.53 -7.06 -3.18
N PHE A 362 5.50 -6.02 -2.36
CA PHE A 362 5.87 -4.67 -2.80
C PHE A 362 7.36 -4.58 -3.20
N ALA A 363 8.26 -5.15 -2.40
CA ALA A 363 9.68 -5.17 -2.72
C ALA A 363 9.98 -5.90 -4.05
N PHE A 364 9.24 -6.97 -4.37
CA PHE A 364 9.39 -7.68 -5.64
C PHE A 364 8.83 -6.87 -6.82
N TYR A 365 7.72 -6.15 -6.63
CA TYR A 365 7.16 -5.28 -7.66
C TYR A 365 8.11 -4.12 -8.03
N LYS A 366 8.99 -3.69 -7.12
CA LYS A 366 10.04 -2.70 -7.42
C LYS A 366 10.98 -3.16 -8.53
N GLY A 367 11.17 -4.45 -8.66
CA GLY A 367 11.99 -5.02 -9.72
C GLY A 367 11.34 -5.04 -11.11
N LEU A 368 10.04 -4.75 -11.23
CA LEU A 368 9.31 -4.66 -12.49
C LEU A 368 9.51 -3.29 -13.16
N ASP A 369 10.77 -2.91 -13.37
CA ASP A 369 11.25 -1.61 -13.88
C ASP A 369 11.69 -1.69 -15.36
N GLY A 370 10.86 -2.25 -16.22
CA GLY A 370 11.18 -2.46 -17.62
C GLY A 370 9.96 -2.53 -18.51
N VAL A 371 10.18 -2.92 -19.78
CA VAL A 371 9.09 -3.16 -20.72
C VAL A 371 8.41 -4.48 -20.39
N CYS A 372 7.12 -4.43 -20.08
CA CYS A 372 6.35 -5.64 -19.80
C CYS A 372 6.17 -6.46 -21.08
N MET A 373 6.59 -7.73 -21.02
CA MET A 373 6.49 -8.68 -22.12
C MET A 373 5.35 -9.69 -21.91
N HIS A 374 4.98 -9.92 -20.66
CA HIS A 374 3.94 -10.89 -20.30
C HIS A 374 3.22 -10.45 -19.02
N ARG A 375 1.90 -10.55 -19.03
CA ARG A 375 1.01 -10.39 -17.89
C ARG A 375 -0.08 -11.46 -17.96
N SER A 376 -0.26 -12.20 -16.89
CA SER A 376 -1.31 -13.21 -16.73
C SER A 376 -1.86 -13.20 -15.31
N GLU A 377 -2.76 -14.10 -14.99
CA GLU A 377 -3.32 -14.29 -13.66
C GLU A 377 -2.29 -14.75 -12.62
N GLU A 378 -1.14 -15.32 -13.07
CA GLU A 378 -0.12 -15.87 -12.18
C GLU A 378 1.19 -15.12 -12.18
N MET A 379 1.44 -14.23 -13.16
CA MET A 379 2.76 -13.63 -13.28
C MET A 379 2.83 -12.37 -14.14
N LEU A 380 3.87 -11.59 -13.85
CA LEU A 380 4.35 -10.48 -14.67
C LEU A 380 5.81 -10.74 -15.05
N VAL A 381 6.20 -10.40 -16.28
CA VAL A 381 7.58 -10.46 -16.74
C VAL A 381 7.94 -9.20 -17.53
N VAL A 382 9.05 -8.58 -17.16
CA VAL A 382 9.59 -7.40 -17.84
C VAL A 382 10.99 -7.68 -18.40
N LYS A 383 11.35 -6.95 -19.45
CA LYS A 383 12.73 -6.83 -19.93
C LYS A 383 13.26 -5.46 -19.49
N ARG A 384 14.39 -5.46 -18.80
CA ARG A 384 15.06 -4.25 -18.32
C ARG A 384 16.02 -3.67 -19.36
N GLU A 385 16.42 -2.43 -19.15
CA GLU A 385 17.33 -1.71 -20.04
C GLU A 385 18.74 -2.34 -20.10
N ASP A 386 19.19 -2.97 -19.00
CA ASP A 386 20.46 -3.70 -18.93
C ASP A 386 20.46 -5.06 -19.65
N GLY A 387 19.33 -5.41 -20.29
CA GLY A 387 19.14 -6.67 -21.01
C GLY A 387 18.78 -7.86 -20.12
N SER A 388 18.64 -7.67 -18.81
CA SER A 388 18.13 -8.68 -17.89
C SER A 388 16.61 -8.84 -18.04
N TYR A 389 16.09 -9.98 -17.57
CA TYR A 389 14.67 -10.25 -17.46
C TYR A 389 14.32 -10.40 -16.00
N TYR A 390 13.19 -9.79 -15.61
CA TYR A 390 12.69 -9.88 -14.25
C TYR A 390 11.22 -10.26 -14.25
N GLY A 391 10.81 -11.09 -13.30
CA GLY A 391 9.40 -11.46 -13.17
C GLY A 391 9.01 -11.73 -11.74
N VAL A 392 7.70 -11.59 -11.49
CA VAL A 392 7.04 -11.95 -10.23
C VAL A 392 5.95 -12.95 -10.54
N VAL A 393 5.94 -14.05 -9.79
CA VAL A 393 4.96 -15.15 -9.87
C VAL A 393 4.24 -15.25 -8.54
N TRP A 394 2.94 -15.51 -8.56
CA TRP A 394 2.11 -15.69 -7.37
C TRP A 394 1.14 -16.86 -7.53
N ASN A 395 0.75 -17.48 -6.41
CA ASN A 395 -0.13 -18.65 -6.40
C ASN A 395 -1.10 -18.61 -5.20
N PRO A 396 -2.08 -17.67 -5.14
CA PRO A 396 -3.04 -17.60 -4.04
C PRO A 396 -4.01 -18.79 -4.09
N ASP A 397 -4.32 -19.38 -2.94
CA ASP A 397 -5.34 -20.43 -2.82
C ASP A 397 -6.72 -19.83 -2.57
N ASN A 398 -7.29 -19.18 -3.60
CA ASN A 398 -8.57 -18.46 -3.50
C ASN A 398 -9.77 -19.38 -3.27
N ASP A 399 -9.68 -20.67 -3.65
CA ASP A 399 -10.80 -21.62 -3.61
C ASP A 399 -10.67 -22.66 -2.50
N GLY A 400 -9.58 -22.64 -1.71
CA GLY A 400 -9.26 -23.66 -0.71
C GLY A 400 -8.88 -25.01 -1.31
N ASN A 401 -8.75 -25.11 -2.64
CA ASN A 401 -8.39 -26.31 -3.40
C ASN A 401 -7.03 -26.14 -4.11
N GLY A 402 -6.35 -25.03 -3.85
CA GLY A 402 -5.08 -24.69 -4.50
C GLY A 402 -3.99 -25.73 -4.23
N GLY A 403 -3.14 -25.91 -5.22
CA GLY A 403 -2.01 -26.81 -5.20
C GLY A 403 -0.73 -26.11 -5.62
N THR A 404 0.29 -26.91 -5.83
CA THR A 404 1.57 -26.44 -6.37
C THR A 404 1.38 -25.97 -7.81
N LEU A 405 1.80 -24.75 -8.11
CA LEU A 405 1.90 -24.19 -9.46
C LEU A 405 3.25 -24.61 -10.07
N GLU A 406 3.20 -25.34 -11.19
CA GLU A 406 4.39 -25.74 -11.92
C GLU A 406 4.40 -25.05 -13.29
N LEU A 407 5.44 -24.24 -13.56
CA LEU A 407 5.59 -23.46 -14.78
C LEU A 407 6.91 -23.81 -15.47
N ASP A 408 6.86 -23.94 -16.80
CA ASP A 408 8.01 -23.77 -17.68
C ASP A 408 7.90 -22.39 -18.35
N ILE A 409 8.67 -21.42 -17.87
CA ILE A 409 8.72 -20.06 -18.41
C ILE A 409 9.74 -20.06 -19.54
N ASN A 410 9.25 -20.01 -20.78
CA ASN A 410 10.06 -19.98 -21.98
C ASN A 410 10.17 -18.54 -22.49
N ILE A 411 11.38 -18.01 -22.56
CA ILE A 411 11.63 -16.68 -23.12
C ILE A 411 12.30 -16.85 -24.47
N ASP A 412 11.61 -16.43 -25.53
CA ASP A 412 12.06 -16.54 -26.91
C ASP A 412 12.74 -15.26 -27.40
N MET A 413 13.64 -15.42 -28.36
CA MET A 413 14.44 -14.35 -28.98
C MET A 413 15.43 -13.70 -28.01
N VAL A 414 15.96 -14.50 -27.09
CA VAL A 414 17.05 -14.09 -26.19
C VAL A 414 18.41 -14.33 -26.88
N GLU A 415 19.44 -13.65 -26.42
CA GLU A 415 20.81 -13.94 -26.87
C GLU A 415 21.26 -15.30 -26.34
N ASN A 416 21.90 -16.10 -27.22
CA ASN A 416 22.46 -17.39 -26.80
C ASN A 416 23.59 -17.19 -25.80
N GLY A 417 23.65 -18.03 -24.78
CA GLY A 417 24.69 -17.98 -23.79
C GLY A 417 24.22 -18.38 -22.40
N LYS A 418 25.05 -18.18 -21.43
CA LYS A 418 24.76 -18.48 -20.03
C LYS A 418 24.08 -17.31 -19.34
N TYR A 419 23.08 -17.63 -18.53
CA TYR A 419 22.41 -16.68 -17.65
C TYR A 419 22.49 -17.18 -16.21
N CYS A 420 22.59 -16.25 -15.25
CA CYS A 420 22.35 -16.53 -13.85
C CYS A 420 20.88 -16.27 -13.55
N ALA A 421 20.16 -17.32 -13.16
CA ALA A 421 18.82 -17.20 -12.61
C ALA A 421 18.95 -17.00 -11.11
N VAL A 422 18.47 -15.87 -10.60
CA VAL A 422 18.34 -15.55 -9.17
C VAL A 422 16.86 -15.62 -8.82
N THR A 423 16.50 -16.39 -7.80
CA THR A 423 15.12 -16.46 -7.31
C THR A 423 15.03 -16.03 -5.86
N ARG A 424 13.93 -15.35 -5.50
CA ARG A 424 13.57 -14.97 -4.13
C ARG A 424 12.17 -15.47 -3.84
N LEU A 425 12.06 -16.33 -2.84
CA LEU A 425 10.83 -17.05 -2.50
C LEU A 425 10.31 -16.62 -1.13
N VAL A 426 9.02 -16.35 -1.06
CA VAL A 426 8.24 -16.25 0.18
C VAL A 426 7.06 -17.20 0.07
N ASP A 427 6.93 -18.12 1.02
CA ASP A 427 5.85 -19.11 1.10
C ASP A 427 5.63 -19.51 2.57
N GLU A 428 4.79 -20.52 2.82
CA GLU A 428 4.47 -20.99 4.18
C GLU A 428 5.71 -21.44 4.99
N THR A 429 6.85 -21.68 4.34
CA THR A 429 8.09 -22.17 4.99
C THR A 429 9.27 -21.19 4.88
N HIS A 430 9.20 -20.22 3.98
CA HIS A 430 10.28 -19.28 3.71
C HIS A 430 9.77 -17.84 3.75
N GLY A 431 10.50 -16.94 4.42
CA GLY A 431 10.11 -15.54 4.54
C GLY A 431 8.80 -15.35 5.32
N ASN A 432 8.47 -16.29 6.20
CA ASN A 432 7.22 -16.33 6.97
C ASN A 432 7.49 -16.24 8.48
N PRO A 433 7.60 -15.04 9.04
CA PRO A 433 7.82 -14.86 10.47
C PRO A 433 6.62 -15.29 11.33
N LEU A 434 5.39 -15.29 10.78
CA LEU A 434 4.20 -15.76 11.47
C LEU A 434 4.33 -17.23 11.88
N LYS A 435 4.84 -18.09 10.98
CA LYS A 435 5.10 -19.50 11.30
C LYS A 435 6.07 -19.66 12.47
N VAL A 436 7.14 -18.88 12.48
CA VAL A 436 8.13 -18.93 13.56
C VAL A 436 7.53 -18.45 14.88
N TRP A 437 6.70 -17.42 14.85
CA TRP A 437 5.98 -16.93 16.02
C TRP A 437 5.05 -18.00 16.62
N HIS A 438 4.32 -18.75 15.76
CA HIS A 438 3.53 -19.91 16.19
C HIS A 438 4.41 -20.99 16.84
N ASP A 439 5.55 -21.34 16.21
CA ASP A 439 6.48 -22.34 16.74
C ASP A 439 7.09 -21.92 18.11
N LEU A 440 7.22 -20.61 18.36
CA LEU A 440 7.65 -20.04 19.65
C LEU A 440 6.55 -20.07 20.74
N GLY A 441 5.34 -20.50 20.41
CA GLY A 441 4.19 -20.53 21.33
C GLY A 441 3.44 -19.20 21.43
N GLU A 442 3.48 -18.41 20.38
CA GLU A 442 2.69 -17.17 20.21
C GLU A 442 2.94 -16.12 21.31
N PRO A 443 4.19 -15.75 21.61
CA PRO A 443 4.47 -14.78 22.66
C PRO A 443 3.83 -13.42 22.36
N ALA A 444 2.97 -12.93 23.25
CA ALA A 444 2.34 -11.60 23.09
C ALA A 444 3.38 -10.46 23.15
N ASN A 445 4.43 -10.65 23.97
CA ASN A 445 5.52 -9.72 24.14
C ASN A 445 6.87 -10.42 23.92
N PRO A 446 7.28 -10.61 22.66
CA PRO A 446 8.53 -11.29 22.35
C PRO A 446 9.75 -10.61 22.99
N THR A 447 10.68 -11.40 23.48
CA THR A 447 11.98 -10.91 23.94
C THR A 447 12.79 -10.30 22.78
N ARG A 448 13.86 -9.58 23.09
CA ARG A 448 14.77 -9.04 22.06
C ARG A 448 15.36 -10.13 21.16
N GLY A 449 15.65 -11.33 21.74
CA GLY A 449 16.15 -12.49 21.00
C GLY A 449 15.10 -13.06 20.05
N GLU A 450 13.87 -13.22 20.52
CA GLU A 450 12.74 -13.69 19.70
C GLU A 450 12.43 -12.70 18.58
N ASN A 451 12.39 -11.39 18.86
CA ASN A 451 12.23 -10.37 17.81
C ASN A 451 13.36 -10.41 16.76
N ALA A 452 14.61 -10.69 17.18
CA ALA A 452 15.72 -10.84 16.24
C ALA A 452 15.53 -12.07 15.34
N LEU A 453 15.08 -13.21 15.92
CA LEU A 453 14.77 -14.42 15.17
C LEU A 453 13.61 -14.21 14.20
N LEU A 454 12.55 -13.52 14.61
CA LEU A 454 11.42 -13.20 13.75
C LEU A 454 11.83 -12.33 12.54
N ARG A 455 12.69 -11.32 12.76
CA ARG A 455 13.25 -10.52 11.67
C ARG A 455 14.12 -11.33 10.71
N GLU A 456 14.94 -12.26 11.24
CA GLU A 456 15.74 -13.16 10.42
C GLU A 456 14.86 -14.07 9.56
N ALA A 457 13.81 -14.66 10.14
CA ALA A 457 12.87 -15.52 9.47
C ALA A 457 12.00 -14.80 8.42
N ALA A 458 11.88 -13.48 8.51
CA ALA A 458 11.10 -12.65 7.58
C ALA A 458 11.77 -12.48 6.20
N HIS A 459 13.05 -12.84 6.03
CA HIS A 459 13.75 -12.67 4.75
C HIS A 459 13.38 -13.76 3.74
N PRO A 460 13.21 -13.42 2.45
CA PRO A 460 12.98 -14.39 1.39
C PRO A 460 14.12 -15.39 1.28
N PHE A 461 13.80 -16.60 0.90
CA PHE A 461 14.81 -17.60 0.54
C PHE A 461 15.40 -17.25 -0.84
N VAL A 462 16.72 -17.09 -0.90
CA VAL A 462 17.44 -16.76 -2.12
C VAL A 462 18.13 -18.01 -2.67
N ALA A 463 17.88 -18.31 -3.94
CA ALA A 463 18.59 -19.36 -4.66
C ALA A 463 19.11 -18.84 -6.00
N THR A 464 20.22 -19.44 -6.46
CA THR A 464 20.84 -19.11 -7.75
C THR A 464 21.16 -20.39 -8.52
N ARG A 465 21.04 -20.31 -9.86
CA ARG A 465 21.50 -21.37 -10.75
C ARG A 465 21.90 -20.79 -12.11
N GLN A 466 22.81 -21.46 -12.81
CA GLN A 466 23.05 -21.15 -14.21
C GLN A 466 22.00 -21.84 -15.08
N VAL A 467 21.51 -21.13 -16.08
CA VAL A 467 20.65 -21.62 -17.15
C VAL A 467 21.26 -21.23 -18.49
N GLU A 468 21.04 -22.01 -19.52
CA GLU A 468 21.62 -21.78 -20.84
C GLU A 468 20.51 -21.43 -21.83
N ALA A 469 20.72 -20.35 -22.55
CA ALA A 469 19.90 -20.00 -23.70
C ALA A 469 20.52 -20.61 -24.97
N ALA A 470 19.77 -21.42 -25.67
CA ALA A 470 20.17 -22.05 -26.92
C ALA A 470 19.10 -21.83 -28.00
N GLU A 471 19.52 -21.65 -29.24
CA GLU A 471 18.62 -21.41 -30.38
C GLU A 471 17.66 -20.24 -30.18
N GLY A 472 18.11 -19.22 -29.42
CA GLY A 472 17.31 -18.03 -29.10
C GLY A 472 16.21 -18.25 -28.04
N ARG A 473 16.26 -19.36 -27.30
CA ARG A 473 15.27 -19.68 -26.24
C ARG A 473 15.95 -19.97 -24.91
N LEU A 474 15.38 -19.43 -23.83
CA LEU A 474 15.74 -19.74 -22.46
C LEU A 474 14.52 -20.31 -21.75
N THR A 475 14.67 -21.40 -21.01
CA THR A 475 13.60 -21.99 -20.19
C THR A 475 13.96 -21.89 -18.71
N LEU A 476 13.07 -21.30 -17.91
CA LEU A 476 13.15 -21.27 -16.47
C LEU A 476 12.01 -22.10 -15.88
N PRO A 477 12.27 -23.32 -15.36
CA PRO A 477 11.28 -24.05 -14.60
C PRO A 477 11.06 -23.41 -13.23
N VAL A 478 9.81 -23.19 -12.85
CA VAL A 478 9.39 -22.64 -11.55
C VAL A 478 8.40 -23.60 -10.91
N THR A 479 8.61 -23.90 -9.64
CA THR A 479 7.66 -24.60 -8.78
C THR A 479 7.33 -23.67 -7.62
N LEU A 480 6.05 -23.35 -7.45
CA LEU A 480 5.57 -22.45 -6.41
C LEU A 480 4.42 -23.10 -5.66
N GLU A 481 4.63 -23.35 -4.37
CA GLU A 481 3.59 -23.89 -3.50
C GLU A 481 2.43 -22.87 -3.36
N LYS A 482 1.28 -23.36 -2.93
CA LYS A 482 0.13 -22.49 -2.67
C LYS A 482 0.49 -21.37 -1.69
N ASN A 483 -0.13 -20.22 -1.87
CA ASN A 483 0.12 -18.99 -1.11
C ASN A 483 1.53 -18.41 -1.25
N GLY A 484 2.33 -18.95 -2.17
CA GLY A 484 3.68 -18.45 -2.42
C GLY A 484 3.71 -17.27 -3.39
N ILE A 485 4.76 -16.46 -3.23
CA ILE A 485 5.22 -15.45 -4.20
C ILE A 485 6.69 -15.69 -4.49
N LEU A 486 7.07 -15.51 -5.75
CA LEU A 486 8.45 -15.70 -6.20
C LEU A 486 8.84 -14.58 -7.15
N ALA A 487 9.95 -13.90 -6.85
CA ALA A 487 10.60 -13.05 -7.83
C ALA A 487 11.76 -13.80 -8.47
N PHE A 488 11.92 -13.68 -9.78
CA PHE A 488 13.08 -14.19 -10.50
C PHE A 488 13.77 -13.10 -11.32
N GLU A 489 15.07 -13.26 -11.48
CA GLU A 489 15.89 -12.39 -12.32
C GLU A 489 16.83 -13.24 -13.16
N LEU A 490 16.90 -12.98 -14.45
CA LEU A 490 17.75 -13.66 -15.41
C LEU A 490 18.77 -12.66 -15.95
N ARG A 491 20.01 -12.78 -15.52
CA ARG A 491 21.12 -11.91 -15.95
C ARG A 491 22.07 -12.63 -16.87
N PRO A 492 22.48 -12.06 -17.99
CA PRO A 492 23.59 -12.59 -18.78
C PRO A 492 24.83 -12.77 -17.90
N VAL A 493 25.54 -13.88 -18.06
CA VAL A 493 26.78 -14.15 -17.33
C VAL A 493 27.97 -13.81 -18.22
N GLU A 494 28.69 -12.77 -17.83
CA GLU A 494 30.03 -12.50 -18.36
C GLU A 494 31.03 -13.42 -17.64
N CYS A 495 31.58 -14.40 -18.37
CA CYS A 495 32.57 -15.29 -17.80
C CYS A 495 33.95 -14.64 -17.86
N SER A 496 34.44 -14.12 -16.73
CA SER A 496 35.87 -13.87 -16.55
C SER A 496 36.51 -15.09 -15.89
N GLN A 497 37.49 -15.68 -16.53
CA GLN A 497 38.29 -16.73 -15.87
C GLN A 497 39.37 -16.09 -15.01
N ASP A 498 39.31 -16.32 -13.70
CA ASP A 498 40.44 -16.07 -12.83
C ASP A 498 41.43 -17.22 -12.99
N ALA A 499 42.67 -16.87 -13.40
CA ALA A 499 43.72 -17.84 -13.68
C ALA A 499 44.06 -18.64 -12.41
N GLY A 500 43.75 -19.92 -12.43
CA GLY A 500 44.08 -20.85 -11.36
C GLY A 500 43.02 -21.08 -10.29
N TYR A 501 41.89 -20.33 -10.29
CA TYR A 501 40.76 -20.62 -9.41
C TYR A 501 39.93 -21.77 -9.97
N ASP A 502 39.80 -22.84 -9.20
CA ASP A 502 39.02 -24.02 -9.55
C ASP A 502 38.11 -24.36 -8.38
N TYR A 503 36.82 -24.05 -8.56
CA TYR A 503 35.81 -24.24 -7.53
C TYR A 503 35.61 -25.72 -7.15
N GLU A 504 35.71 -26.62 -8.13
CA GLU A 504 35.60 -28.07 -7.87
C GLU A 504 36.76 -28.57 -7.03
N LYS A 505 37.96 -28.03 -7.25
CA LYS A 505 39.10 -28.34 -6.37
C LYS A 505 38.90 -27.86 -4.94
N VAL A 506 38.29 -26.69 -4.74
CA VAL A 506 37.98 -26.19 -3.41
C VAL A 506 36.98 -27.12 -2.70
N LEU A 507 35.92 -27.55 -3.39
CA LEU A 507 34.90 -28.45 -2.83
C LEU A 507 35.45 -29.87 -2.58
N SER A 508 36.45 -30.31 -3.35
CA SER A 508 37.02 -31.66 -3.21
C SER A 508 38.22 -31.75 -2.26
N GLN A 509 38.63 -30.64 -1.62
CA GLN A 509 39.76 -30.65 -0.68
C GLN A 509 39.47 -31.56 0.52
N LYS A 510 40.40 -32.49 0.77
CA LYS A 510 40.33 -33.39 1.91
C LYS A 510 41.21 -32.90 3.05
N VAL A 511 40.72 -33.02 4.28
CA VAL A 511 41.56 -32.80 5.46
C VAL A 511 42.60 -33.95 5.53
N THR A 512 43.86 -33.60 5.49
CA THR A 512 44.94 -34.60 5.72
C THR A 512 45.37 -34.54 7.17
N SER A 513 45.41 -35.69 7.83
CA SER A 513 46.10 -35.83 9.14
C SER A 513 47.64 -35.67 8.90
N ARG A 514 48.29 -34.82 9.67
CA ARG A 514 49.74 -34.79 9.80
C ARG A 514 50.23 -35.80 10.81
#